data_60027ab413252ae8740734eb7a97d40a
#
_entry.id   60027ab413252ae8740734eb7a97d40a
#
_cell.length_a   1.000
_cell.length_b   1.000
_cell.length_c   1.000
_cell.angle_alpha   90.00
_cell.angle_beta   90.00
_cell.angle_gamma   90.00
#
_symmetry.space_group_name_H-M   'P 1'
#
loop_
_entity.id
_entity.type
_entity.pdbx_description
1 polymer ?
#
loop_
_entity_poly.entity_id
_entity_poly.type
_entity_poly.pdbx_seq_one_letter_code
_entity_poly.pdbx_strand_id
1 'polypeptide(L)'
;MAQYASYRWLKTRKNRLNTQCEVKDMDEIYETQPERTDLPLVVIPVIIESMIESFEKNFELFKDIARVRMYKDFTLDEDTIVARCVEADAIIVIGFHCADSILDRLNAKCYAFGGTGVASYIDLNKAKERGIRVCNVV
;
A
#
# COMPACT_ATOMS: atom_id res chain seq x y z
N MET A 1 -10.43 29.29 10.02
CA MET A 1 -10.13 28.27 11.04
C MET A 1 -10.10 26.92 10.34
N ALA A 2 -8.93 26.36 10.16
CA ALA A 2 -8.79 25.02 9.54
C ALA A 2 -9.11 23.98 10.60
N GLN A 3 -10.18 23.21 10.41
CA GLN A 3 -10.45 22.01 11.18
C GLN A 3 -9.52 20.91 10.62
N TYR A 4 -8.47 20.61 11.37
CA TYR A 4 -7.66 19.43 11.14
C TYR A 4 -8.54 18.20 11.36
N ALA A 5 -8.80 17.43 10.30
CA ALA A 5 -9.41 16.12 10.40
C ALA A 5 -8.51 15.24 11.27
N SER A 6 -9.08 14.72 12.36
CA SER A 6 -8.39 13.93 13.35
C SER A 6 -7.91 12.62 12.74
N TYR A 7 -6.61 12.51 12.48
CA TYR A 7 -5.94 11.28 12.12
C TYR A 7 -5.89 10.37 13.35
N ARG A 8 -6.69 9.33 13.32
CA ARG A 8 -6.79 8.39 14.44
C ARG A 8 -5.74 7.30 14.30
N TRP A 9 -4.69 7.38 15.11
CA TRP A 9 -3.71 6.33 15.30
C TRP A 9 -4.35 5.12 15.99
N LEU A 10 -4.48 3.99 15.32
CA LEU A 10 -4.87 2.74 15.96
C LEU A 10 -3.64 2.08 16.58
N LYS A 11 -3.41 2.36 17.87
CA LYS A 11 -2.52 1.52 18.68
C LYS A 11 -3.23 0.22 19.03
N THR A 12 -2.89 -0.86 18.37
CA THR A 12 -3.30 -2.20 18.79
C THR A 12 -2.56 -2.59 20.08
N ARG A 13 -3.33 -2.96 21.10
CA ARG A 13 -2.81 -3.35 22.42
C ARG A 13 -2.02 -4.64 22.33
N LYS A 14 -0.79 -4.59 22.87
CA LYS A 14 0.04 -5.75 23.18
C LYS A 14 -0.71 -6.77 24.03
N ASN A 15 -0.84 -8.00 23.54
CA ASN A 15 -1.04 -9.17 24.40
C ASN A 15 0.33 -9.77 24.68
N ARG A 16 0.70 -9.78 25.97
CA ARG A 16 1.94 -10.36 26.48
C ARG A 16 1.85 -11.88 26.41
N LEU A 17 2.70 -12.52 25.64
CA LEU A 17 3.29 -13.80 26.01
C LEU A 17 4.73 -13.83 25.49
N ASN A 18 5.60 -14.14 26.42
CA ASN A 18 7.04 -14.05 26.46
C ASN A 18 7.69 -15.04 25.47
N THR A 19 8.43 -14.55 24.47
CA THR A 19 9.65 -15.21 23.94
C THR A 19 10.48 -14.13 23.27
N GLN A 20 11.76 -14.05 23.68
CA GLN A 20 12.75 -13.13 23.15
C GLN A 20 12.96 -13.38 21.63
N CYS A 21 12.27 -12.64 20.83
CA CYS A 21 12.64 -12.21 19.51
C CYS A 21 12.41 -10.70 19.52
N GLU A 22 13.42 -9.92 19.18
CA GLU A 22 13.26 -8.48 19.02
C GLU A 22 12.17 -8.25 17.98
N VAL A 23 10.97 -8.01 18.49
CA VAL A 23 9.88 -7.49 17.66
C VAL A 23 10.28 -6.06 17.36
N LYS A 24 10.95 -5.86 16.23
CA LYS A 24 10.99 -4.56 15.58
C LYS A 24 9.58 -4.02 15.63
N ASP A 25 9.42 -2.81 16.13
CA ASP A 25 8.13 -2.10 16.19
C ASP A 25 7.47 -2.21 14.82
N MET A 26 6.67 -3.25 14.65
CA MET A 26 5.82 -3.42 13.48
C MET A 26 4.65 -2.47 13.66
N ASP A 27 4.41 -1.67 12.65
CA ASP A 27 3.13 -1.09 12.32
C ASP A 27 2.93 0.38 12.67
N GLU A 28 3.67 1.22 11.97
CA GLU A 28 3.06 2.47 11.60
C GLU A 28 2.32 2.27 10.27
N ILE A 29 1.07 1.85 10.36
CA ILE A 29 0.14 1.88 9.23
C ILE A 29 -0.53 3.25 9.24
N TYR A 30 -0.39 3.98 8.15
CA TYR A 30 -1.13 5.20 7.92
C TYR A 30 -2.38 4.86 7.10
N GLU A 31 -3.55 5.22 7.60
CA GLU A 31 -4.81 4.95 6.91
C GLU A 31 -5.68 6.20 6.88
N THR A 32 -6.20 6.54 5.69
CA THR A 32 -7.15 7.64 5.52
C THR A 32 -8.58 7.09 5.49
N GLN A 33 -9.53 7.80 6.08
CA GLN A 33 -10.97 7.53 6.00
C GLN A 33 -11.34 6.05 6.27
N PRO A 34 -10.82 5.42 7.34
CA PRO A 34 -11.02 3.98 7.59
C PRO A 34 -12.50 3.60 7.77
N GLU A 35 -13.35 4.55 8.11
CA GLU A 35 -14.80 4.38 8.23
C GLU A 35 -15.55 4.35 6.89
N ARG A 36 -14.93 4.84 5.81
CA ARG A 36 -15.54 4.92 4.48
C ARG A 36 -15.35 3.62 3.71
N THR A 37 -15.97 2.54 4.20
CA THR A 37 -15.90 1.22 3.55
C THR A 37 -16.61 1.15 2.19
N ASP A 38 -17.36 2.17 1.85
CA ASP A 38 -17.97 2.39 0.55
C ASP A 38 -16.98 2.81 -0.55
N LEU A 39 -15.80 3.31 -0.16
CA LEU A 39 -14.75 3.74 -1.09
C LEU A 39 -13.76 2.61 -1.39
N PRO A 40 -13.19 2.57 -2.62
CA PRO A 40 -12.14 1.62 -2.95
C PRO A 40 -10.90 1.82 -2.08
N LEU A 41 -10.18 0.73 -1.83
CA LEU A 41 -8.96 0.72 -1.02
C LEU A 41 -7.72 0.74 -1.91
N VAL A 42 -6.92 1.78 -1.76
CA VAL A 42 -5.57 1.89 -2.34
C VAL A 42 -4.56 1.48 -1.27
N VAL A 43 -3.71 0.51 -1.57
CA VAL A 43 -2.65 0.05 -0.66
C VAL A 43 -1.28 0.41 -1.20
N ILE A 44 -0.46 0.97 -0.31
CA ILE A 44 0.99 1.13 -0.50
C ILE A 44 1.65 0.12 0.44
N PRO A 45 2.03 -1.08 -0.07
CA PRO A 45 2.47 -2.17 0.80
C PRO A 45 3.86 -1.98 1.38
N VAL A 46 4.69 -1.20 0.70
CA VAL A 46 6.04 -0.82 1.12
C VAL A 46 6.36 0.58 0.61
N ILE A 47 7.17 1.31 1.35
CA ILE A 47 7.62 2.64 0.95
C ILE A 47 9.05 2.88 1.43
N ILE A 48 9.79 3.68 0.67
CA ILE A 48 11.10 4.18 1.06
C ILE A 48 10.90 5.35 2.04
N GLU A 49 11.57 5.35 3.16
CA GLU A 49 11.39 6.32 4.25
C GLU A 49 11.38 7.78 3.77
N SER A 50 12.30 8.14 2.87
CA SER A 50 12.39 9.49 2.31
C SER A 50 11.17 9.94 1.50
N MET A 51 10.28 9.02 1.13
CA MET A 51 9.07 9.32 0.35
C MET A 51 7.82 9.48 1.22
N ILE A 52 7.84 9.02 2.47
CA ILE A 52 6.66 8.98 3.34
C ILE A 52 5.98 10.34 3.45
N GLU A 53 6.75 11.36 3.82
CA GLU A 53 6.22 12.72 4.02
C GLU A 53 5.59 13.29 2.74
N SER A 54 6.20 13.01 1.59
CA SER A 54 5.68 13.45 0.29
C SER A 54 4.34 12.79 -0.04
N PHE A 55 4.19 11.50 0.27
CA PHE A 55 2.93 10.79 0.07
C PHE A 55 1.85 11.29 1.01
N GLU A 56 2.16 11.43 2.31
CA GLU A 56 1.19 11.91 3.32
C GLU A 56 0.60 13.27 2.95
N LYS A 57 1.44 14.20 2.46
CA LYS A 57 0.99 15.53 2.01
C LYS A 57 0.00 15.51 0.85
N ASN A 58 0.03 14.46 0.04
CA ASN A 58 -0.82 14.34 -1.15
C ASN A 58 -2.05 13.46 -0.92
N PHE A 59 -2.23 12.83 0.23
CA PHE A 59 -3.38 11.96 0.46
C PHE A 59 -4.72 12.69 0.50
N GLU A 60 -4.72 14.00 0.74
CA GLU A 60 -5.94 14.79 0.64
C GLU A 60 -6.56 14.75 -0.78
N LEU A 61 -5.74 14.48 -1.82
CA LEU A 61 -6.22 14.31 -3.19
C LEU A 61 -7.12 13.08 -3.37
N PHE A 62 -7.05 12.11 -2.45
CA PHE A 62 -7.90 10.92 -2.46
C PHE A 62 -9.18 11.08 -1.65
N LYS A 63 -9.38 12.21 -0.98
CA LYS A 63 -10.57 12.45 -0.19
C LYS A 63 -11.83 12.23 -1.00
N ASP A 64 -12.76 11.45 -0.44
CA ASP A 64 -14.03 11.06 -1.05
C ASP A 64 -13.90 10.26 -2.37
N ILE A 65 -12.68 9.89 -2.78
CA ILE A 65 -12.42 9.10 -3.98
C ILE A 65 -11.98 7.68 -3.61
N ALA A 66 -11.06 7.56 -2.65
CA ALA A 66 -10.51 6.30 -2.21
C ALA A 66 -10.01 6.38 -0.77
N ARG A 67 -10.00 5.24 -0.08
CA ARG A 67 -9.22 5.07 1.14
C ARG A 67 -7.78 4.74 0.77
N VAL A 68 -6.81 5.22 1.54
CA VAL A 68 -5.41 4.87 1.35
C VAL A 68 -4.90 4.19 2.61
N ARG A 69 -4.23 3.05 2.44
CA ARG A 69 -3.50 2.35 3.51
C ARG A 69 -2.03 2.25 3.11
N MET A 70 -1.15 2.88 3.88
CA MET A 70 0.27 2.90 3.65
C MET A 70 1.01 2.24 4.81
N TYR A 71 1.85 1.25 4.49
CA TYR A 71 2.78 0.61 5.43
C TYR A 71 4.11 1.34 5.38
N LYS A 72 4.51 1.96 6.50
CA LYS A 72 5.67 2.87 6.58
C LYS A 72 7.00 2.15 6.79
N ASP A 73 7.14 0.97 6.25
CA ASP A 73 8.36 0.18 6.28
C ASP A 73 8.72 -0.35 4.89
N PHE A 74 9.91 -0.89 4.75
CA PHE A 74 10.37 -1.48 3.52
C PHE A 74 10.61 -2.98 3.71
N THR A 75 10.02 -3.79 2.86
CA THR A 75 10.26 -5.23 2.79
C THR A 75 10.25 -5.69 1.33
N LEU A 76 11.01 -6.74 1.04
CA LEU A 76 10.97 -7.46 -0.23
C LEU A 76 10.36 -8.87 -0.08
N ASP A 77 9.84 -9.19 1.10
CA ASP A 77 9.16 -10.46 1.35
C ASP A 77 7.81 -10.51 0.65
N GLU A 78 7.67 -11.38 -0.33
CA GLU A 78 6.47 -11.49 -1.15
C GLU A 78 5.23 -11.86 -0.34
N ASP A 79 5.36 -12.73 0.65
CA ASP A 79 4.23 -13.16 1.48
C ASP A 79 3.69 -11.99 2.31
N THR A 80 4.59 -11.16 2.85
CA THR A 80 4.22 -9.93 3.55
C THR A 80 3.53 -8.94 2.62
N ILE A 81 4.07 -8.72 1.42
CA ILE A 81 3.48 -7.81 0.41
C ILE A 81 2.08 -8.28 0.03
N VAL A 82 1.91 -9.57 -0.25
CA VAL A 82 0.60 -10.14 -0.61
C VAL A 82 -0.40 -10.01 0.55
N ALA A 83 0.01 -10.33 1.77
CA ALA A 83 -0.85 -10.22 2.95
C ALA A 83 -1.36 -8.78 3.17
N ARG A 84 -0.52 -7.79 2.89
CA ARG A 84 -0.89 -6.37 2.98
C ARG A 84 -1.87 -5.92 1.89
N CYS A 85 -1.84 -6.59 0.73
CA CYS A 85 -2.58 -6.17 -0.47
C CYS A 85 -3.83 -7.03 -0.76
N VAL A 86 -4.14 -8.03 0.03
CA VAL A 86 -5.24 -8.98 -0.25
C VAL A 86 -6.60 -8.30 -0.41
N GLU A 87 -6.84 -7.21 0.31
CA GLU A 87 -8.10 -6.44 0.25
C GLU A 87 -8.03 -5.24 -0.71
N ALA A 88 -6.89 -5.01 -1.37
CA ALA A 88 -6.69 -3.83 -2.19
C ALA A 88 -7.50 -3.88 -3.49
N ASP A 89 -8.14 -2.77 -3.83
CA ASP A 89 -8.70 -2.50 -5.16
C ASP A 89 -7.62 -1.96 -6.11
N ALA A 90 -6.69 -1.18 -5.57
CA ALA A 90 -5.53 -0.66 -6.29
C ALA A 90 -4.26 -0.72 -5.43
N ILE A 91 -3.11 -0.88 -6.05
CA ILE A 91 -1.81 -0.98 -5.39
C ILE A 91 -0.86 0.04 -5.98
N ILE A 92 -0.18 0.79 -5.12
CA ILE A 92 0.93 1.65 -5.53
C ILE A 92 2.23 0.88 -5.31
N VAL A 93 2.94 0.60 -6.40
CA VAL A 93 4.19 -0.16 -6.43
C VAL A 93 5.36 0.79 -6.33
N ILE A 94 6.11 0.70 -5.23
CA ILE A 94 7.28 1.55 -4.96
C ILE A 94 8.44 0.65 -4.53
N GLY A 95 9.51 0.66 -5.29
CA GLY A 95 10.77 0.04 -4.91
C GLY A 95 10.79 -1.48 -4.81
N PHE A 96 9.74 -2.19 -5.24
CA PHE A 96 9.73 -3.64 -5.29
C PHE A 96 9.32 -4.14 -6.67
N HIS A 97 9.80 -5.33 -7.02
CA HIS A 97 9.39 -6.02 -8.24
C HIS A 97 8.08 -6.75 -7.98
N CYS A 98 7.03 -6.38 -8.73
CA CYS A 98 5.74 -7.06 -8.66
C CYS A 98 5.78 -8.31 -9.54
N ALA A 99 6.38 -9.37 -9.03
CA ALA A 99 6.55 -10.64 -9.72
C ALA A 99 5.19 -11.28 -10.06
N ASP A 100 5.19 -12.21 -11.00
CA ASP A 100 4.02 -12.98 -11.39
C ASP A 100 3.39 -13.71 -10.21
N SER A 101 4.21 -14.21 -9.28
CA SER A 101 3.76 -14.85 -8.03
C SER A 101 2.92 -13.91 -7.16
N ILE A 102 3.21 -12.62 -7.16
CA ILE A 102 2.42 -11.60 -6.46
C ILE A 102 1.14 -11.31 -7.22
N LEU A 103 1.24 -11.08 -8.55
CA LEU A 103 0.06 -10.81 -9.38
C LEU A 103 -0.98 -11.92 -9.31
N ASP A 104 -0.54 -13.18 -9.29
CA ASP A 104 -1.44 -14.34 -9.27
C ASP A 104 -2.22 -14.49 -7.97
N ARG A 105 -1.72 -13.92 -6.90
CA ARG A 105 -2.30 -14.03 -5.54
C ARG A 105 -3.20 -12.86 -5.16
N LEU A 106 -3.27 -11.81 -5.99
CA LEU A 106 -4.01 -10.58 -5.70
C LEU A 106 -5.15 -10.34 -6.68
N ASN A 107 -6.20 -9.68 -6.20
CA ASN A 107 -7.39 -9.34 -6.98
C ASN A 107 -7.46 -7.86 -7.38
N ALA A 108 -6.49 -7.04 -7.00
CA ALA A 108 -6.44 -5.63 -7.36
C ALA A 108 -6.50 -5.45 -8.87
N LYS A 109 -7.24 -4.45 -9.34
CA LYS A 109 -7.49 -4.17 -10.76
C LYS A 109 -6.66 -3.01 -11.30
N CYS A 110 -5.96 -2.30 -10.44
CA CYS A 110 -5.11 -1.18 -10.81
C CYS A 110 -3.78 -1.25 -10.06
N TYR A 111 -2.69 -1.10 -10.79
CA TYR A 111 -1.34 -1.01 -10.25
C TYR A 111 -0.72 0.29 -10.75
N ALA A 112 -0.40 1.19 -9.83
CA ALA A 112 0.27 2.46 -10.13
C ALA A 112 1.74 2.34 -9.74
N PHE A 113 2.63 2.39 -10.74
CA PHE A 113 4.07 2.33 -10.52
C PHE A 113 4.63 3.72 -10.24
N GLY A 114 5.23 3.89 -9.07
CA GLY A 114 5.84 5.15 -8.62
C GLY A 114 7.24 5.38 -9.20
N GLY A 115 7.38 5.29 -10.53
CA GLY A 115 8.66 5.46 -11.19
C GLY A 115 8.56 5.37 -12.71
N THR A 116 9.71 5.29 -13.37
CA THR A 116 9.82 5.07 -14.82
C THR A 116 10.23 3.63 -15.10
N GLY A 117 9.93 3.12 -16.31
CA GLY A 117 10.33 1.77 -16.71
C GLY A 117 9.50 0.65 -16.09
N VAL A 118 8.21 0.84 -15.99
CA VAL A 118 7.24 -0.08 -15.36
C VAL A 118 7.35 -1.52 -15.88
N ALA A 119 7.68 -1.73 -17.14
CA ALA A 119 7.82 -3.06 -17.75
C ALA A 119 8.95 -3.91 -17.12
N SER A 120 9.90 -3.29 -16.43
CA SER A 120 10.94 -3.99 -15.67
C SER A 120 10.48 -4.47 -14.31
N TYR A 121 9.31 -4.03 -13.85
CA TYR A 121 8.77 -4.30 -12.52
C TYR A 121 7.46 -5.09 -12.54
N ILE A 122 6.70 -5.01 -13.62
CA ILE A 122 5.40 -5.68 -13.77
C ILE A 122 5.34 -6.28 -15.18
N ASP A 123 4.94 -7.55 -15.29
CA ASP A 123 4.64 -8.16 -16.59
C ASP A 123 3.36 -7.54 -17.17
N LEU A 124 3.54 -6.66 -18.15
CA LEU A 124 2.44 -5.92 -18.79
C LEU A 124 1.52 -6.82 -19.61
N ASN A 125 2.04 -7.91 -20.20
CA ASN A 125 1.23 -8.86 -20.97
C ASN A 125 0.30 -9.62 -20.02
N LYS A 126 0.85 -10.15 -18.94
CA LYS A 126 0.09 -10.85 -17.91
C LYS A 126 -0.94 -9.93 -17.25
N ALA A 127 -0.56 -8.70 -16.94
CA ALA A 127 -1.50 -7.72 -16.40
C ALA A 127 -2.67 -7.47 -17.36
N LYS A 128 -2.40 -7.31 -18.66
CA LYS A 128 -3.42 -7.13 -19.71
C LYS A 128 -4.34 -8.33 -19.82
N GLU A 129 -3.81 -9.55 -19.83
CA GLU A 129 -4.60 -10.79 -19.89
C GLU A 129 -5.55 -10.91 -18.70
N ARG A 130 -5.15 -10.43 -17.54
CA ARG A 130 -5.95 -10.43 -16.30
C ARG A 130 -6.87 -9.22 -16.16
N GLY A 131 -6.91 -8.32 -17.13
CA GLY A 131 -7.71 -7.10 -17.06
C GLY A 131 -7.23 -6.09 -16.02
N ILE A 132 -5.94 -6.15 -15.68
CA ILE A 132 -5.31 -5.22 -14.73
C ILE A 132 -4.86 -3.98 -15.48
N ARG A 133 -5.27 -2.81 -14.99
CA ARG A 133 -4.76 -1.53 -15.45
C ARG A 133 -3.43 -1.22 -14.78
N VAL A 134 -2.40 -0.94 -15.58
CA VAL A 134 -1.09 -0.51 -15.09
C VAL A 134 -0.85 0.94 -15.51
N CYS A 135 -0.48 1.77 -14.57
CA CYS A 135 -0.13 3.18 -14.76
C CYS A 135 1.29 3.42 -14.24
N ASN A 136 1.96 4.42 -14.77
CA ASN A 136 3.25 4.89 -14.26
C ASN A 136 3.30 6.41 -14.26
N VAL A 137 4.24 6.94 -13.49
CA VAL A 137 4.58 8.36 -13.55
C VAL A 137 5.44 8.59 -14.79
N VAL A 138 5.15 9.64 -15.54
CA VAL A 138 5.86 10.02 -16.77
C VAL A 138 6.75 11.22 -16.48
#